data_21afc3f2caac6153bb12ba56a2063077
#
_entry.id   21afc3f2caac6153bb12ba56a2063077
#
_cell.length_a   1.000
_cell.length_b   1.000
_cell.length_c   1.000
_cell.angle_alpha   90.00
_cell.angle_beta   90.00
_cell.angle_gamma   90.00
#
_symmetry.space_group_name_H-M   'P 1'
#
loop_
_entity.id
_entity.type
_entity.pdbx_description
1 polymer ?
#
loop_
_entity_poly.entity_id
_entity_poly.type
_entity_poly.pdbx_seq_one_letter_code
_entity_poly.pdbx_strand_id
1 'polypeptide(L)'
;MGTPSELVDKLMSDIGAIADDIQDYVRHPGADFTRMRKMGAGDVIRALVCMGAGTLGHELDGFLEAPKACTPSAFCQQRAKIEPEALLQLLLRFGPGVPARAADARGIRLAAVDGSEVVMQRNPRDAETHSPKSNGSGIGYNSVYATALLDMAGGAFLDAVVQPGPAKDEPAAFRELADRCDPALVLAGDRNFAGYNNFAHCLERGVGFVIRLKDSFAARLLGAGPLPDEADEDVELLLSRSRRAELRADPG
;
A
#
# COMPACT_ATOMS: atom_id res chain seq x y z
N MET A 1 -23.45 -0.73 -0.93
CA MET A 1 -22.54 0.41 -0.69
C MET A 1 -22.94 1.01 0.63
N GLY A 2 -22.03 1.14 1.57
CA GLY A 2 -22.29 1.93 2.77
C GLY A 2 -22.58 3.38 2.37
N THR A 3 -23.43 4.05 3.11
CA THR A 3 -23.63 5.49 2.93
C THR A 3 -22.35 6.24 3.29
N PRO A 4 -22.12 7.45 2.75
CA PRO A 4 -20.99 8.27 3.17
C PRO A 4 -20.88 8.44 4.70
N SER A 5 -22.00 8.53 5.39
CA SER A 5 -22.04 8.61 6.86
C SER A 5 -21.51 7.34 7.51
N GLU A 6 -21.95 6.16 7.07
CA GLU A 6 -21.47 4.88 7.62
C GLU A 6 -19.97 4.68 7.43
N LEU A 7 -19.41 5.14 6.29
CA LEU A 7 -17.97 5.08 6.03
C LEU A 7 -17.20 6.04 6.95
N VAL A 8 -17.73 7.24 7.18
CA VAL A 8 -17.13 8.20 8.12
C VAL A 8 -17.19 7.65 9.54
N ASP A 9 -18.33 7.12 9.98
CA ASP A 9 -18.49 6.54 11.32
C ASP A 9 -17.54 5.37 11.53
N LYS A 10 -17.39 4.50 10.52
CA LYS A 10 -16.40 3.42 10.55
C LYS A 10 -14.97 3.95 10.67
N LEU A 11 -14.58 4.93 9.84
CA LEU A 11 -13.26 5.53 9.90
C LEU A 11 -12.97 6.11 11.28
N MET A 12 -13.93 6.83 11.86
CA MET A 12 -13.80 7.42 13.19
C MET A 12 -13.67 6.34 14.27
N SER A 13 -14.42 5.24 14.15
CA SER A 13 -14.32 4.09 15.04
C SER A 13 -12.96 3.42 14.96
N ASP A 14 -12.44 3.20 13.74
CA ASP A 14 -11.14 2.57 13.54
C ASP A 14 -9.99 3.46 14.05
N ILE A 15 -10.07 4.79 13.84
CA ILE A 15 -9.13 5.75 14.42
C ILE A 15 -9.19 5.70 15.96
N GLY A 16 -10.39 5.61 16.53
CA GLY A 16 -10.59 5.47 17.99
C GLY A 16 -9.88 4.23 18.52
N ALA A 17 -10.06 3.07 17.86
CA ALA A 17 -9.41 1.82 18.25
C ALA A 17 -7.86 1.91 18.21
N ILE A 18 -7.30 2.53 17.16
CA ILE A 18 -5.84 2.77 17.12
C ILE A 18 -5.39 3.73 18.22
N ALA A 19 -6.20 4.75 18.53
CA ALA A 19 -5.87 5.72 19.59
C ALA A 19 -5.93 5.11 20.98
N ASP A 20 -6.83 4.15 21.23
CA ASP A 20 -6.93 3.40 22.49
C ASP A 20 -5.69 2.50 22.71
N ASP A 21 -5.20 1.89 21.63
CA ASP A 21 -4.00 1.02 21.61
C ASP A 21 -2.74 1.81 21.25
N ILE A 22 -2.70 3.13 21.39
CA ILE A 22 -1.64 3.99 20.82
C ILE A 22 -0.24 3.66 21.34
N GLN A 23 -0.12 3.06 22.53
CA GLN A 23 1.17 2.67 23.09
C GLN A 23 1.92 1.63 22.26
N ASP A 24 1.21 0.87 21.42
CA ASP A 24 1.78 -0.10 20.49
C ASP A 24 2.33 0.56 19.22
N TYR A 25 2.00 1.85 19.00
CA TYR A 25 2.28 2.60 17.78
C TYR A 25 3.03 3.90 18.04
N VAL A 26 3.72 4.05 19.14
CA VAL A 26 4.52 5.25 19.47
C VAL A 26 6.00 4.94 19.56
N ARG A 27 6.82 5.95 19.29
CA ARG A 27 8.28 5.84 19.36
C ARG A 27 8.80 5.52 20.76
N HIS A 28 8.15 6.04 21.78
CA HIS A 28 8.55 5.88 23.18
C HIS A 28 7.35 5.41 24.01
N PRO A 29 7.04 4.09 24.02
CA PRO A 29 6.00 3.53 24.85
C PRO A 29 6.19 3.90 26.33
N GLY A 30 5.09 4.23 27.02
CA GLY A 30 5.12 4.68 28.39
C GLY A 30 5.49 6.17 28.58
N ALA A 31 5.89 6.86 27.52
CA ALA A 31 6.20 8.30 27.56
C ALA A 31 5.33 9.13 26.63
N ASP A 32 5.13 8.67 25.38
CA ASP A 32 4.34 9.39 24.40
C ASP A 32 2.84 9.17 24.62
N PHE A 33 2.05 10.24 24.47
CA PHE A 33 0.59 10.25 24.65
C PHE A 33 0.07 9.71 26.00
N THR A 34 0.91 9.65 27.03
CA THR A 34 0.53 9.20 28.39
C THR A 34 -0.23 10.27 29.17
N ARG A 35 -0.16 11.53 28.75
CA ARG A 35 -0.83 12.65 29.40
C ARG A 35 -1.89 13.24 28.48
N MET A 36 -3.07 13.55 29.04
CA MET A 36 -4.08 14.28 28.31
C MET A 36 -3.59 15.68 27.98
N ARG A 37 -3.42 15.96 26.69
CA ARG A 37 -3.05 17.28 26.16
C ARG A 37 -4.18 17.81 25.28
N LYS A 38 -4.04 19.03 24.75
CA LYS A 38 -5.01 19.62 23.83
C LYS A 38 -5.35 18.73 22.64
N MET A 39 -4.37 17.95 22.17
CA MET A 39 -4.48 17.06 21.02
C MET A 39 -4.01 15.67 21.43
N GLY A 40 -4.91 14.70 21.35
CA GLY A 40 -4.62 13.29 21.56
C GLY A 40 -4.13 12.58 20.28
N ALA A 41 -3.76 11.31 20.40
CA ALA A 41 -3.30 10.52 19.26
C ALA A 41 -4.38 10.42 18.16
N GLY A 42 -5.63 10.16 18.52
CA GLY A 42 -6.74 10.11 17.58
C GLY A 42 -6.95 11.42 16.80
N ASP A 43 -6.78 12.57 17.46
CA ASP A 43 -6.86 13.87 16.77
C ASP A 43 -5.73 14.03 15.75
N VAL A 44 -4.51 13.58 16.08
CA VAL A 44 -3.37 13.62 15.15
C VAL A 44 -3.59 12.71 13.96
N ILE A 45 -4.01 11.46 14.18
CA ILE A 45 -4.29 10.49 13.11
C ILE A 45 -5.42 11.01 12.21
N ARG A 46 -6.52 11.50 12.81
CA ARG A 46 -7.62 12.09 12.07
C ARG A 46 -7.17 13.25 11.21
N ALA A 47 -6.37 14.17 11.76
CA ALA A 47 -5.82 15.28 11.00
C ALA A 47 -4.98 14.82 9.82
N LEU A 48 -4.09 13.83 10.00
CA LEU A 48 -3.25 13.27 8.91
C LEU A 48 -4.07 12.68 7.77
N VAL A 49 -5.14 11.96 8.10
CA VAL A 49 -6.02 11.32 7.10
C VAL A 49 -6.89 12.33 6.36
N CYS A 50 -7.32 13.40 7.04
CA CYS A 50 -8.24 14.39 6.48
C CYS A 50 -7.55 15.60 5.85
N MET A 51 -6.22 15.74 5.99
CA MET A 51 -5.47 16.84 5.36
C MET A 51 -5.62 16.82 3.85
N GLY A 52 -5.87 18.01 3.30
CA GLY A 52 -5.89 18.28 1.87
C GLY A 52 -4.56 18.80 1.34
N ALA A 53 -4.62 19.66 0.33
CA ALA A 53 -3.45 20.22 -0.34
C ALA A 53 -3.07 21.64 0.16
N GLY A 54 -3.64 22.09 1.28
CA GLY A 54 -3.40 23.39 1.87
C GLY A 54 -2.08 23.48 2.64
N THR A 55 -1.79 24.66 3.17
CA THR A 55 -0.69 24.80 4.14
C THR A 55 -1.10 24.16 5.47
N LEU A 56 -0.13 23.60 6.20
CA LEU A 56 -0.41 22.95 7.48
C LEU A 56 -1.19 23.83 8.46
N GLY A 57 -0.89 25.13 8.50
CA GLY A 57 -1.64 26.06 9.35
C GLY A 57 -3.11 26.14 8.94
N HIS A 58 -3.39 26.31 7.67
CA HIS A 58 -4.75 26.40 7.14
C HIS A 58 -5.55 25.10 7.37
N GLU A 59 -4.90 23.95 7.14
CA GLU A 59 -5.52 22.64 7.41
C GLU A 59 -5.89 22.46 8.88
N LEU A 60 -4.99 22.84 9.79
CA LEU A 60 -5.23 22.75 11.22
C LEU A 60 -6.31 23.70 11.72
N ASP A 61 -6.37 24.92 11.16
CA ASP A 61 -7.41 25.92 11.52
C ASP A 61 -8.80 25.45 11.08
N GLY A 62 -8.91 24.77 9.94
CA GLY A 62 -10.16 24.20 9.44
C GLY A 62 -10.58 22.91 10.15
N PHE A 63 -9.63 22.22 10.78
CA PHE A 63 -9.82 20.87 11.30
C PHE A 63 -9.97 20.80 12.83
N LEU A 64 -9.23 21.61 13.55
CA LEU A 64 -9.21 21.62 15.03
C LEU A 64 -9.99 22.81 15.56
N GLU A 65 -11.21 22.54 16.03
CA GLU A 65 -11.99 23.53 16.74
C GLU A 65 -11.38 23.86 18.12
N ALA A 66 -11.62 25.08 18.61
CA ALA A 66 -11.30 25.40 19.99
C ALA A 66 -12.05 24.43 20.94
N PRO A 67 -11.42 23.92 22.03
CA PRO A 67 -10.12 24.29 22.60
C PRO A 67 -8.91 23.49 22.05
N LYS A 68 -9.09 22.65 21.03
CA LYS A 68 -8.04 21.77 20.49
C LYS A 68 -7.07 22.46 19.52
N ALA A 69 -7.34 23.70 19.14
CA ALA A 69 -6.48 24.48 18.26
C ALA A 69 -5.01 24.46 18.72
N CYS A 70 -4.13 24.10 17.81
CA CYS A 70 -2.70 23.99 18.07
C CYS A 70 -1.89 24.66 16.97
N THR A 71 -0.65 25.02 17.27
CA THR A 71 0.29 25.54 16.26
C THR A 71 0.79 24.42 15.35
N PRO A 72 1.17 24.72 14.09
CA PRO A 72 1.83 23.76 13.20
C PRO A 72 3.03 23.04 13.84
N SER A 73 3.85 23.79 14.62
CA SER A 73 4.98 23.22 15.35
C SER A 73 4.54 22.19 16.39
N ALA A 74 3.52 22.48 17.17
CA ALA A 74 2.99 21.55 18.16
C ALA A 74 2.40 20.28 17.50
N PHE A 75 1.69 20.43 16.38
CA PHE A 75 1.21 19.29 15.59
C PHE A 75 2.36 18.43 15.09
N CYS A 76 3.40 19.02 14.47
CA CYS A 76 4.56 18.29 14.00
C CYS A 76 5.26 17.51 15.12
N GLN A 77 5.36 18.07 16.32
CA GLN A 77 5.92 17.39 17.48
C GLN A 77 5.05 16.19 17.93
N GLN A 78 3.73 16.31 17.89
CA GLN A 78 2.85 15.18 18.24
C GLN A 78 2.87 14.12 17.15
N ARG A 79 2.80 14.52 15.86
CA ARG A 79 2.90 13.59 14.72
C ARG A 79 4.20 12.77 14.77
N ALA A 80 5.32 13.41 15.10
CA ALA A 80 6.63 12.75 15.16
C ALA A 80 6.73 11.64 16.23
N LYS A 81 5.76 11.52 17.12
CA LYS A 81 5.68 10.45 18.13
C LYS A 81 5.01 9.19 17.63
N ILE A 82 4.16 9.31 16.60
CA ILE A 82 3.41 8.18 16.05
C ILE A 82 4.27 7.48 15.01
N GLU A 83 4.40 6.17 15.13
CA GLU A 83 5.06 5.34 14.13
C GLU A 83 4.16 5.18 12.89
N PRO A 84 4.72 5.08 11.68
CA PRO A 84 3.96 4.86 10.44
C PRO A 84 3.03 3.65 10.49
N GLU A 85 3.38 2.66 11.30
CA GLU A 85 2.62 1.43 11.52
C GLU A 85 1.18 1.71 11.97
N ALA A 86 0.94 2.77 12.75
CA ALA A 86 -0.42 3.19 13.13
C ALA A 86 -1.32 3.45 11.91
N LEU A 87 -0.77 4.06 10.85
CA LEU A 87 -1.52 4.35 9.63
C LEU A 87 -1.71 3.10 8.76
N LEU A 88 -0.73 2.20 8.74
CA LEU A 88 -0.87 0.91 8.08
C LEU A 88 -1.97 0.08 8.77
N GLN A 89 -1.96 0.00 10.09
CA GLN A 89 -3.01 -0.70 10.84
C GLN A 89 -4.40 -0.07 10.62
N LEU A 90 -4.48 1.25 10.51
CA LEU A 90 -5.72 1.92 10.13
C LEU A 90 -6.20 1.49 8.74
N LEU A 91 -5.31 1.44 7.76
CA LEU A 91 -5.62 0.94 6.41
C LEU A 91 -6.15 -0.50 6.45
N LEU A 92 -5.45 -1.39 7.15
CA LEU A 92 -5.80 -2.81 7.27
C LEU A 92 -7.13 -3.05 8.00
N ARG A 93 -7.53 -2.17 8.90
CA ARG A 93 -8.84 -2.21 9.58
C ARG A 93 -9.95 -1.62 8.72
N PHE A 94 -9.71 -0.46 8.12
CA PHE A 94 -10.72 0.29 7.39
C PHE A 94 -11.04 -0.34 6.03
N GLY A 95 -10.02 -0.67 5.23
CA GLY A 95 -10.17 -1.14 3.86
C GLY A 95 -11.05 -2.37 3.70
N PRO A 96 -10.75 -3.49 4.40
CA PRO A 96 -11.56 -4.70 4.32
C PRO A 96 -12.99 -4.54 4.85
N GLY A 97 -13.22 -3.56 5.72
CA GLY A 97 -14.54 -3.25 6.26
C GLY A 97 -15.38 -2.32 5.41
N VAL A 98 -14.86 -1.79 4.31
CA VAL A 98 -15.66 -1.04 3.33
C VAL A 98 -16.54 -2.04 2.58
N PRO A 99 -17.89 -1.86 2.58
CA PRO A 99 -18.77 -2.79 1.89
C PRO A 99 -18.41 -2.89 0.41
N ALA A 100 -17.94 -4.05 -0.01
CA ALA A 100 -17.71 -4.32 -1.42
C ALA A 100 -19.05 -4.18 -2.17
N ARG A 101 -19.03 -3.60 -3.37
CA ARG A 101 -20.09 -3.83 -4.33
C ARG A 101 -20.16 -5.34 -4.56
N ALA A 102 -21.32 -5.85 -4.85
CA ALA A 102 -21.46 -7.27 -5.15
C ALA A 102 -20.33 -7.73 -6.08
N ALA A 103 -19.75 -8.87 -5.76
CA ALA A 103 -18.90 -9.60 -6.71
C ALA A 103 -19.57 -9.59 -8.10
N ASP A 104 -18.78 -9.75 -9.15
CA ASP A 104 -19.36 -9.87 -10.49
C ASP A 104 -20.44 -10.98 -10.52
N ALA A 105 -21.17 -11.11 -11.65
CA ALA A 105 -22.23 -12.11 -11.81
C ALA A 105 -21.76 -13.57 -11.58
N ARG A 106 -20.44 -13.80 -11.49
CA ARG A 106 -19.80 -15.10 -11.26
C ARG A 106 -19.29 -15.26 -9.82
N GLY A 107 -19.48 -14.25 -8.97
CA GLY A 107 -18.97 -14.27 -7.60
C GLY A 107 -17.48 -13.96 -7.46
N ILE A 108 -16.79 -13.51 -8.53
CA ILE A 108 -15.37 -13.20 -8.51
C ILE A 108 -15.16 -11.80 -7.93
N ARG A 109 -14.25 -11.69 -6.97
CA ARG A 109 -13.77 -10.41 -6.42
C ARG A 109 -12.36 -10.14 -6.92
N LEU A 110 -12.20 -9.05 -7.68
CA LEU A 110 -10.92 -8.62 -8.20
C LEU A 110 -10.30 -7.55 -7.30
N ALA A 111 -9.03 -7.71 -7.00
CA ALA A 111 -8.21 -6.69 -6.34
C ALA A 111 -7.02 -6.33 -7.24
N ALA A 112 -6.92 -5.06 -7.61
CA ALA A 112 -5.82 -4.57 -8.43
C ALA A 112 -4.58 -4.33 -7.58
N VAL A 113 -3.42 -4.76 -8.10
CA VAL A 113 -2.11 -4.44 -7.53
C VAL A 113 -1.39 -3.49 -8.47
N ASP A 114 -1.01 -2.34 -7.95
CA ASP A 114 -0.23 -1.36 -8.70
C ASP A 114 0.72 -0.60 -7.77
N GLY A 115 1.78 -0.05 -8.35
CA GLY A 115 2.81 0.67 -7.62
C GLY A 115 2.92 2.12 -8.07
N SER A 116 3.15 3.00 -7.10
CA SER A 116 3.33 4.43 -7.34
C SER A 116 4.52 4.98 -6.57
N GLU A 117 5.33 5.80 -7.23
CA GLU A 117 6.40 6.55 -6.59
C GLU A 117 5.87 7.86 -6.00
N VAL A 118 6.14 8.06 -4.72
CA VAL A 118 5.81 9.30 -4.02
C VAL A 118 7.08 10.08 -3.76
N VAL A 119 7.24 11.20 -4.45
CA VAL A 119 8.38 12.11 -4.26
C VAL A 119 8.17 12.90 -2.98
N MET A 120 9.20 12.91 -2.15
CA MET A 120 9.21 13.60 -0.86
C MET A 120 10.09 14.84 -0.89
N GLN A 121 10.01 15.63 0.18
CA GLN A 121 10.92 16.75 0.38
C GLN A 121 12.36 16.25 0.34
N ARG A 122 13.18 16.92 -0.47
CA ARG A 122 14.59 16.56 -0.62
C ARG A 122 15.35 16.62 0.70
N ASN A 123 15.96 15.52 1.09
CA ASN A 123 16.85 15.39 2.24
C ASN A 123 18.04 14.47 1.88
N PRO A 124 19.18 15.00 1.40
CA PRO A 124 20.33 14.18 1.02
C PRO A 124 21.00 13.42 2.20
N ARG A 125 20.64 13.76 3.44
CA ARG A 125 21.15 13.08 4.63
C ARG A 125 20.40 11.79 4.92
N ASP A 126 19.21 11.64 4.38
CA ASP A 126 18.44 10.42 4.42
C ASP A 126 18.85 9.54 3.25
N ALA A 127 19.89 8.74 3.44
CA ALA A 127 20.46 7.88 2.42
C ALA A 127 19.52 6.74 2.00
N GLU A 128 18.54 6.39 2.83
CA GLU A 128 17.61 5.31 2.56
C GLU A 128 16.64 5.68 1.43
N THR A 129 16.10 6.89 1.48
CA THR A 129 15.12 7.36 0.48
C THR A 129 15.72 8.24 -0.61
N HIS A 130 17.01 8.65 -0.49
CA HIS A 130 17.65 9.55 -1.43
C HIS A 130 18.17 8.86 -2.69
N SER A 131 17.58 9.19 -3.83
CA SER A 131 18.11 8.83 -5.15
C SER A 131 19.12 9.87 -5.61
N PRO A 132 20.41 9.53 -5.80
CA PRO A 132 21.37 10.43 -6.42
C PRO A 132 21.00 10.66 -7.88
N LYS A 133 21.60 11.67 -8.49
CA LYS A 133 21.41 11.98 -9.90
C LYS A 133 21.61 10.79 -10.83
N SER A 134 20.69 10.57 -11.74
CA SER A 134 20.89 9.59 -12.81
C SER A 134 21.71 10.11 -13.99
N ASN A 135 21.71 11.43 -14.28
CA ASN A 135 22.19 11.96 -15.55
C ASN A 135 23.10 13.22 -15.45
N GLY A 136 23.85 13.38 -14.38
CA GLY A 136 24.84 14.49 -14.28
C GLY A 136 24.29 15.90 -14.06
N SER A 137 23.03 16.18 -14.35
CA SER A 137 22.38 17.49 -14.29
C SER A 137 21.19 17.56 -13.36
N GLY A 138 21.29 17.34 -12.14
CA GLY A 138 20.19 17.43 -11.17
C GLY A 138 20.74 17.29 -9.75
N ILE A 139 19.97 17.54 -8.75
CA ILE A 139 20.40 17.53 -7.35
C ILE A 139 19.97 16.27 -6.56
N GLY A 140 19.42 15.26 -7.26
CA GLY A 140 18.80 14.10 -6.63
C GLY A 140 17.47 14.46 -5.97
N TYR A 141 16.74 13.42 -5.55
CA TYR A 141 15.45 13.58 -4.87
C TYR A 141 15.26 12.43 -3.87
N ASN A 142 14.32 12.58 -2.96
CA ASN A 142 13.91 11.51 -2.06
C ASN A 142 12.54 11.00 -2.48
N SER A 143 12.36 9.68 -2.44
CA SER A 143 11.09 9.06 -2.72
C SER A 143 10.86 7.80 -1.89
N VAL A 144 9.61 7.46 -1.73
CA VAL A 144 9.15 6.14 -1.33
C VAL A 144 8.32 5.54 -2.46
N TYR A 145 8.27 4.24 -2.53
CA TYR A 145 7.46 3.51 -3.50
C TYR A 145 6.39 2.71 -2.76
N ALA A 146 5.13 2.98 -3.07
CA ALA A 146 4.00 2.30 -2.46
C ALA A 146 3.38 1.34 -3.49
N THR A 147 3.41 0.04 -3.20
CA THR A 147 2.64 -0.97 -3.93
C THR A 147 1.39 -1.25 -3.12
N ALA A 148 0.22 -1.03 -3.72
CA ALA A 148 -1.05 -1.09 -3.02
C ALA A 148 -2.00 -2.13 -3.62
N LEU A 149 -2.86 -2.68 -2.79
CA LEU A 149 -3.93 -3.60 -3.14
C LEU A 149 -5.27 -2.87 -3.07
N LEU A 150 -5.96 -2.73 -4.20
CA LEU A 150 -7.25 -2.02 -4.33
C LEU A 150 -8.38 -3.01 -4.64
N ASP A 151 -9.40 -3.09 -3.78
CA ASP A 151 -10.66 -3.77 -4.13
C ASP A 151 -11.36 -3.02 -5.28
N MET A 152 -11.42 -3.64 -6.45
CA MET A 152 -12.00 -3.01 -7.64
C MET A 152 -13.52 -2.83 -7.53
N ALA A 153 -14.19 -3.66 -6.75
CA ALA A 153 -15.63 -3.58 -6.55
C ALA A 153 -16.00 -2.51 -5.51
N GLY A 154 -15.25 -2.42 -4.42
CA GLY A 154 -15.48 -1.47 -3.33
C GLY A 154 -14.82 -0.11 -3.57
N GLY A 155 -13.78 -0.05 -4.38
CA GLY A 155 -12.97 1.14 -4.58
C GLY A 155 -12.15 1.52 -3.34
N ALA A 156 -11.87 0.56 -2.46
CA ALA A 156 -11.11 0.76 -1.24
C ALA A 156 -9.73 0.11 -1.33
N PHE A 157 -8.70 0.78 -0.83
CA PHE A 157 -7.42 0.14 -0.60
C PHE A 157 -7.52 -0.84 0.56
N LEU A 158 -7.06 -2.07 0.35
CA LEU A 158 -7.11 -3.15 1.33
C LEU A 158 -5.79 -3.28 2.10
N ASP A 159 -4.67 -3.04 1.42
CA ASP A 159 -3.32 -3.19 1.96
C ASP A 159 -2.32 -2.38 1.13
N ALA A 160 -1.13 -2.14 1.68
CA ALA A 160 -0.02 -1.52 0.97
C ALA A 160 1.34 -1.96 1.53
N VAL A 161 2.32 -2.05 0.65
CA VAL A 161 3.74 -2.20 1.00
C VAL A 161 4.47 -0.94 0.58
N VAL A 162 5.14 -0.29 1.53
CA VAL A 162 5.91 0.93 1.29
C VAL A 162 7.39 0.62 1.41
N GLN A 163 8.15 0.94 0.36
CA GLN A 163 9.58 0.70 0.26
C GLN A 163 10.32 2.01 -0.02
N PRO A 164 11.59 2.16 0.40
CA PRO A 164 12.42 3.26 -0.08
C PRO A 164 12.51 3.26 -1.61
N GLY A 165 12.33 4.42 -2.25
CA GLY A 165 12.33 4.51 -3.72
C GLY A 165 13.59 3.93 -4.39
N PRO A 166 14.82 4.18 -3.87
CA PRO A 166 16.04 3.59 -4.40
C PRO A 166 16.13 2.06 -4.29
N ALA A 167 15.43 1.47 -3.33
CA ALA A 167 15.46 0.04 -3.01
C ALA A 167 14.13 -0.66 -3.33
N LYS A 168 13.29 -0.06 -4.21
CA LYS A 168 12.01 -0.65 -4.57
C LYS A 168 12.17 -2.02 -5.23
N ASP A 169 11.35 -2.96 -4.80
CA ASP A 169 11.21 -4.30 -5.37
C ASP A 169 9.70 -4.62 -5.50
N GLU A 170 9.11 -4.25 -6.64
CA GLU A 170 7.69 -4.46 -6.91
C GLU A 170 7.29 -5.95 -6.87
N PRO A 171 8.09 -6.89 -7.44
CA PRO A 171 7.79 -8.31 -7.29
C PRO A 171 7.77 -8.80 -5.85
N ALA A 172 8.69 -8.34 -4.99
CA ALA A 172 8.67 -8.69 -3.58
C ALA A 172 7.46 -8.12 -2.85
N ALA A 173 7.12 -6.85 -3.13
CA ALA A 173 5.92 -6.22 -2.58
C ALA A 173 4.63 -6.95 -3.00
N PHE A 174 4.56 -7.41 -4.26
CA PHE A 174 3.43 -8.22 -4.75
C PHE A 174 3.27 -9.51 -3.95
N ARG A 175 4.36 -10.25 -3.70
CA ARG A 175 4.32 -11.49 -2.91
C ARG A 175 3.88 -11.22 -1.46
N GLU A 176 4.40 -10.16 -0.86
CA GLU A 176 4.01 -9.75 0.49
C GLU A 176 2.51 -9.42 0.58
N LEU A 177 1.95 -8.74 -0.41
CA LEU A 177 0.52 -8.49 -0.51
C LEU A 177 -0.28 -9.78 -0.72
N ALA A 178 0.22 -10.70 -1.55
CA ALA A 178 -0.40 -12.00 -1.79
C ALA A 178 -0.41 -12.88 -0.52
N ASP A 179 0.62 -12.76 0.35
CA ASP A 179 0.69 -13.47 1.63
C ASP A 179 -0.38 -13.02 2.63
N ARG A 180 -0.76 -11.75 2.56
CA ARG A 180 -1.67 -11.11 3.52
C ARG A 180 -3.10 -10.97 3.03
N CYS A 181 -3.33 -11.09 1.73
CA CYS A 181 -4.67 -10.89 1.16
C CYS A 181 -5.63 -12.06 1.50
N ASP A 182 -6.93 -11.75 1.42
CA ASP A 182 -7.98 -12.76 1.48
C ASP A 182 -7.84 -13.72 0.27
N PRO A 183 -7.68 -15.04 0.48
CA PRO A 183 -7.57 -16.01 -0.62
C PRO A 183 -8.78 -16.06 -1.56
N ALA A 184 -9.92 -15.50 -1.15
CA ALA A 184 -11.11 -15.37 -2.01
C ALA A 184 -10.97 -14.27 -3.07
N LEU A 185 -9.91 -13.45 -3.01
CA LEU A 185 -9.61 -12.43 -4.00
C LEU A 185 -8.86 -13.02 -5.19
N VAL A 186 -9.06 -12.42 -6.36
CA VAL A 186 -8.23 -12.63 -7.54
C VAL A 186 -7.40 -11.36 -7.76
N LEU A 187 -6.08 -11.49 -7.68
CA LEU A 187 -5.15 -10.38 -7.86
C LEU A 187 -5.01 -10.03 -9.33
N ALA A 188 -5.28 -8.78 -9.69
CA ALA A 188 -5.07 -8.26 -11.04
C ALA A 188 -3.83 -7.37 -11.06
N GLY A 189 -2.83 -7.74 -11.87
CA GLY A 189 -1.56 -7.01 -11.96
C GLY A 189 -1.16 -6.72 -13.40
N ASP A 190 -0.32 -5.71 -13.57
CA ASP A 190 0.27 -5.38 -14.84
C ASP A 190 1.44 -6.34 -15.19
N ARG A 191 2.04 -6.14 -16.38
CA ARG A 191 3.15 -6.96 -16.90
C ARG A 191 4.45 -6.93 -16.06
N ASN A 192 4.60 -5.98 -15.12
CA ASN A 192 5.78 -5.90 -14.26
C ASN A 192 5.72 -6.97 -13.17
N PHE A 193 4.52 -7.41 -12.80
CA PHE A 193 4.31 -8.51 -11.85
C PHE A 193 4.39 -9.90 -12.50
N ALA A 194 4.53 -9.98 -13.84
CA ALA A 194 4.64 -11.24 -14.56
C ALA A 194 5.99 -11.91 -14.30
N GLY A 195 6.01 -12.87 -13.39
CA GLY A 195 7.21 -13.64 -13.04
C GLY A 195 6.87 -14.98 -12.43
N TYR A 196 7.71 -16.00 -12.69
CA TYR A 196 7.48 -17.35 -12.20
C TYR A 196 7.34 -17.41 -10.67
N ASN A 197 8.16 -16.64 -9.94
CA ASN A 197 8.07 -16.59 -8.47
C ASN A 197 6.73 -16.05 -7.99
N ASN A 198 6.21 -15.00 -8.63
CA ASN A 198 4.92 -14.44 -8.28
C ASN A 198 3.78 -15.43 -8.55
N PHE A 199 3.86 -16.15 -9.69
CA PHE A 199 2.87 -17.18 -10.02
C PHE A 199 2.92 -18.34 -9.04
N ALA A 200 4.12 -18.87 -8.76
CA ALA A 200 4.31 -19.95 -7.79
C ALA A 200 3.80 -19.56 -6.41
N HIS A 201 4.10 -18.35 -5.98
CA HIS A 201 3.68 -17.82 -4.69
C HIS A 201 2.15 -17.73 -4.55
N CYS A 202 1.47 -17.19 -5.57
CA CYS A 202 0.01 -17.17 -5.60
C CYS A 202 -0.58 -18.59 -5.56
N LEU A 203 -0.03 -19.53 -6.31
CA LEU A 203 -0.49 -20.92 -6.33
C LEU A 203 -0.30 -21.60 -4.97
N GLU A 204 0.85 -21.41 -4.32
CA GLU A 204 1.12 -21.95 -2.98
C GLU A 204 0.17 -21.41 -1.92
N ARG A 205 -0.24 -20.14 -2.06
CA ARG A 205 -1.20 -19.48 -1.17
C ARG A 205 -2.67 -19.73 -1.53
N GLY A 206 -2.94 -20.37 -2.67
CA GLY A 206 -4.30 -20.58 -3.14
C GLY A 206 -4.99 -19.29 -3.59
N VAL A 207 -4.22 -18.25 -3.92
CA VAL A 207 -4.72 -16.95 -4.38
C VAL A 207 -4.83 -16.97 -5.91
N GLY A 208 -6.01 -16.65 -6.44
CA GLY A 208 -6.21 -16.47 -7.88
C GLY A 208 -5.48 -15.23 -8.40
N PHE A 209 -5.04 -15.26 -9.65
CA PHE A 209 -4.41 -14.08 -10.25
C PHE A 209 -4.73 -13.93 -11.74
N VAL A 210 -4.73 -12.68 -12.22
CA VAL A 210 -4.82 -12.27 -13.63
C VAL A 210 -3.72 -11.25 -13.87
N ILE A 211 -2.67 -11.64 -14.59
CA ILE A 211 -1.51 -10.78 -14.81
C ILE A 211 -1.28 -10.64 -16.31
N ARG A 212 -1.19 -9.39 -16.79
CA ARG A 212 -0.86 -9.11 -18.17
C ARG A 212 0.56 -9.59 -18.46
N LEU A 213 0.75 -10.36 -19.53
CA LEU A 213 2.08 -10.81 -19.95
C LEU A 213 2.69 -9.84 -20.97
N LYS A 214 4.03 -9.82 -21.05
CA LYS A 214 4.76 -9.24 -22.17
C LYS A 214 4.66 -10.20 -23.36
N ASP A 215 4.52 -9.69 -24.57
CA ASP A 215 4.39 -10.52 -25.78
C ASP A 215 5.54 -11.53 -25.92
N SER A 216 6.77 -11.09 -25.63
CA SER A 216 7.95 -11.96 -25.64
C SER A 216 7.92 -13.07 -24.58
N PHE A 217 7.26 -12.83 -23.46
CA PHE A 217 7.09 -13.83 -22.39
C PHE A 217 5.98 -14.80 -22.78
N ALA A 218 4.86 -14.30 -23.28
CA ALA A 218 3.74 -15.12 -23.75
C ALA A 218 4.15 -16.02 -24.92
N ALA A 219 4.83 -15.49 -25.95
CA ALA A 219 5.36 -16.28 -27.07
C ALA A 219 6.31 -17.40 -26.62
N ARG A 220 7.13 -17.14 -25.59
CA ARG A 220 8.02 -18.17 -25.02
C ARG A 220 7.25 -19.25 -24.27
N LEU A 221 6.17 -18.90 -23.56
CA LEU A 221 5.32 -19.86 -22.85
C LEU A 221 4.60 -20.79 -23.83
N LEU A 222 4.10 -20.26 -24.94
CA LEU A 222 3.36 -21.01 -25.94
C LEU A 222 4.27 -21.79 -26.90
N GLY A 223 5.59 -21.56 -26.85
CA GLY A 223 6.54 -22.21 -27.80
C GLY A 223 6.27 -21.84 -29.24
N ALA A 224 5.57 -20.71 -29.50
CA ALA A 224 5.08 -20.32 -30.81
C ALA A 224 5.56 -18.90 -31.17
N GLY A 225 5.36 -18.53 -32.42
CA GLY A 225 5.58 -17.19 -32.95
C GLY A 225 4.60 -16.15 -32.38
N PRO A 226 4.35 -15.04 -33.07
CA PRO A 226 3.44 -14.02 -32.58
C PRO A 226 2.05 -14.61 -32.30
N LEU A 227 1.48 -14.21 -31.13
CA LEU A 227 0.17 -14.64 -30.71
C LEU A 227 -0.91 -14.14 -31.69
N PRO A 228 -1.91 -14.96 -32.03
CA PRO A 228 -3.10 -14.47 -32.72
C PRO A 228 -3.83 -13.42 -31.87
N ASP A 229 -4.43 -12.43 -32.51
CA ASP A 229 -5.15 -11.34 -31.83
C ASP A 229 -6.32 -11.83 -30.94
N GLU A 230 -6.82 -13.03 -31.16
CA GLU A 230 -7.95 -13.65 -30.45
C GLU A 230 -7.55 -14.98 -29.77
N ALA A 231 -6.30 -15.13 -29.34
CA ALA A 231 -5.86 -16.34 -28.64
C ALA A 231 -6.53 -16.45 -27.26
N ASP A 232 -7.30 -17.52 -27.06
CA ASP A 232 -7.83 -17.95 -25.75
C ASP A 232 -7.50 -19.44 -25.61
N GLU A 233 -6.37 -19.74 -24.95
CA GLU A 233 -5.81 -21.08 -24.88
C GLU A 233 -5.44 -21.42 -23.45
N ASP A 234 -5.74 -22.66 -23.04
CA ASP A 234 -5.24 -23.24 -21.81
C ASP A 234 -3.76 -23.62 -21.98
N VAL A 235 -2.91 -23.11 -21.10
CA VAL A 235 -1.47 -23.35 -21.14
C VAL A 235 -1.00 -24.03 -19.85
N GLU A 236 -0.35 -25.18 -19.98
CA GLU A 236 0.33 -25.82 -18.85
C GLU A 236 1.74 -25.27 -18.71
N LEU A 237 2.02 -24.64 -17.55
CA LEU A 237 3.34 -24.10 -17.23
C LEU A 237 4.07 -24.99 -16.26
N LEU A 238 5.22 -25.53 -16.66
CA LEU A 238 6.13 -26.17 -15.74
C LEU A 238 6.99 -25.09 -15.04
N LEU A 239 6.69 -24.82 -13.78
CA LEU A 239 7.50 -23.94 -12.96
C LEU A 239 8.79 -24.67 -12.57
N SER A 240 9.87 -24.40 -13.27
CA SER A 240 11.19 -24.97 -12.96
C SER A 240 12.03 -23.98 -12.18
N ARG A 241 12.82 -24.46 -11.21
CA ARG A 241 13.80 -23.63 -10.51
C ARG A 241 14.77 -23.02 -11.54
N SER A 242 14.72 -21.72 -11.74
CA SER A 242 15.68 -20.99 -12.55
C SER A 242 16.95 -20.74 -11.72
N ARG A 243 18.12 -20.79 -12.37
CA ARG A 243 19.40 -20.41 -11.76
C ARG A 243 19.59 -18.89 -11.65
N ARG A 244 18.57 -18.07 -11.91
CA ARG A 244 18.63 -16.61 -11.85
C ARG A 244 18.70 -16.12 -10.40
N ALA A 245 19.29 -14.93 -10.21
CA ALA A 245 19.49 -14.33 -8.88
C ALA A 245 18.20 -14.10 -8.12
N GLU A 246 17.09 -13.87 -8.83
CA GLU A 246 15.75 -13.68 -8.26
C GLU A 246 15.25 -14.88 -7.46
N LEU A 247 15.59 -16.10 -7.89
CA LEU A 247 15.27 -17.34 -7.17
C LEU A 247 16.27 -17.70 -6.08
N ARG A 248 17.40 -17.00 -6.01
CA ARG A 248 18.35 -17.18 -4.90
C ARG A 248 17.98 -16.40 -3.66
N ALA A 249 17.17 -15.35 -3.82
CA ALA A 249 16.70 -14.51 -2.72
C ALA A 249 15.43 -15.08 -2.04
N ASP A 250 14.70 -15.96 -2.73
CA ASP A 250 13.50 -16.62 -2.22
C ASP A 250 13.64 -18.13 -2.51
N PRO A 251 14.23 -18.89 -1.57
CA PRO A 251 14.49 -20.32 -1.77
C PRO A 251 13.24 -21.21 -1.62
N GLY A 252 12.00 -20.60 -1.45
CA GLY A 252 10.66 -21.23 -1.36
C GLY A 252 10.64 -22.74 -1.32
#